data_ff1d16c17c5491fd86894ddcb68c9412
#
_entry.id   ff1d16c17c5491fd86894ddcb68c9412
#
_cell.length_a   1.000
_cell.length_b   1.000
_cell.length_c   1.000
_cell.angle_alpha   90.00
_cell.angle_beta   90.00
_cell.angle_gamma   90.00
#
_symmetry.space_group_name_H-M   'P 1'
#
loop_
_entity.id
_entity.type
_entity.pdbx_description
1 polymer ?
#
loop_
_entity_poly.entity_id
_entity_poly.type
_entity_poly.pdbx_seq_one_letter_code
_entity_poly.pdbx_strand_id
1 'polypeptide(L)' 'MTSVYYEIRVGGTLPPEALVDFERLMVSVEPVKTVLHGPIPDQAALNGLLARLELLGAEVVEVRRLHGDPAE' A
#
# COMPACT_ATOMS: atom_id res chain seq x y z
N MET A 1 -0.93 -5.47 -20.31
CA MET A 1 -1.86 -4.97 -19.33
C MET A 1 -1.16 -4.08 -18.34
N THR A 2 -1.71 -2.92 -18.10
CA THR A 2 -1.11 -1.97 -17.20
C THR A 2 -1.76 -2.04 -15.84
N SER A 3 -0.92 -2.08 -14.82
CA SER A 3 -1.39 -1.99 -13.44
C SER A 3 -1.74 -0.55 -13.12
N VAL A 4 -2.63 -0.38 -12.17
CA VAL A 4 -3.00 0.93 -11.69
C VAL A 4 -2.15 1.24 -10.47
N TYR A 5 -1.61 2.45 -10.41
CA TYR A 5 -0.81 2.88 -9.28
C TYR A 5 -1.70 3.35 -8.14
N TYR A 6 -1.38 2.91 -6.96
CA TYR A 6 -2.10 3.30 -5.75
C TYR A 6 -1.14 3.79 -4.69
N GLU A 7 -1.65 4.68 -3.85
CA GLU A 7 -0.95 5.11 -2.65
C GLU A 7 -1.86 4.81 -1.47
N ILE A 8 -1.35 4.08 -0.49
CA ILE A 8 -2.11 3.68 0.68
C ILE A 8 -1.41 4.24 1.90
N ARG A 9 -2.11 5.06 2.67
CA ARG A 9 -1.58 5.65 3.89
C ARG A 9 -2.13 4.90 5.09
N VAL A 10 -1.23 4.48 5.95
CA VAL A 10 -1.56 3.66 7.11
C VAL A 10 -1.07 4.37 8.35
N GLY A 11 -1.91 4.43 9.37
CA GLY A 11 -1.52 5.03 10.64
C GLY A 11 -0.52 4.17 11.38
N GLY A 12 0.47 4.81 12.01
CA GLY A 12 1.50 4.09 12.72
C GLY A 12 2.54 3.47 11.82
N THR A 13 3.23 2.47 12.33
CA THR A 13 4.27 1.78 11.59
C THR A 13 3.93 0.30 11.51
N LEU A 14 4.26 -0.31 10.39
CA LEU A 14 4.11 -1.74 10.22
C LEU A 14 5.34 -2.44 10.75
N PRO A 15 5.18 -3.64 11.36
CA PRO A 15 6.35 -4.40 11.78
C PRO A 15 7.15 -4.83 10.57
N PRO A 16 8.50 -4.92 10.70
CA PRO A 16 9.34 -5.26 9.56
C PRO A 16 8.95 -6.57 8.86
N GLU A 17 8.53 -7.56 9.62
CA GLU A 17 8.15 -8.85 9.04
C GLU A 17 6.89 -8.75 8.19
N ALA A 18 6.05 -7.75 8.44
CA ALA A 18 4.85 -7.55 7.64
C ALA A 18 5.17 -6.98 6.26
N LEU A 19 6.30 -6.29 6.13
CA LEU A 19 6.67 -5.67 4.86
C LEU A 19 6.99 -6.68 3.78
N VAL A 20 7.29 -7.90 4.17
CA VAL A 20 7.56 -8.98 3.20
C VAL A 20 6.34 -9.23 2.32
N ASP A 21 5.14 -9.09 2.89
CA ASP A 21 3.91 -9.29 2.13
C ASP A 21 3.66 -8.21 1.10
N PHE A 22 4.37 -7.09 1.21
CA PHE A 22 4.17 -5.94 0.33
C PHE A 22 5.43 -5.61 -0.45
N GLU A 23 6.23 -6.62 -0.76
CA GLU A 23 7.54 -6.41 -1.37
C GLU A 23 7.45 -5.73 -2.74
N ARG A 24 6.29 -5.81 -3.40
CA ARG A 24 6.11 -5.16 -4.71
C ARG A 24 5.77 -3.69 -4.59
N LEU A 25 5.55 -3.22 -3.38
CA LEU A 25 5.22 -1.83 -3.13
C LEU A 25 6.41 -1.13 -2.49
N MET A 26 6.53 0.14 -2.76
CA MET A 26 7.54 0.95 -2.08
C MET A 26 6.95 1.45 -0.77
N VAL A 27 7.77 1.43 0.26
CA VAL A 27 7.34 1.79 1.60
C VAL A 27 8.12 3.00 2.07
N SER A 28 7.41 4.05 2.47
CA SER A 28 8.01 5.23 3.07
C SER A 28 7.49 5.36 4.48
N VAL A 29 8.40 5.42 5.44
CA VAL A 29 8.04 5.57 6.85
C VAL A 29 8.13 7.03 7.21
N GLU A 30 6.99 7.59 7.65
CA GLU A 30 6.92 8.97 8.09
C GLU A 30 6.68 8.98 9.60
N PRO A 31 6.87 10.13 10.26
CA PRO A 31 6.84 10.16 11.72
C PRO A 31 5.61 9.54 12.38
N VAL A 32 4.44 9.69 11.75
CA VAL A 32 3.20 9.18 12.34
C VAL A 32 2.44 8.22 11.43
N LYS A 33 3.03 7.83 10.30
CA LYS A 33 2.34 6.94 9.37
C LYS A 33 3.31 6.25 8.44
N THR A 34 2.80 5.22 7.77
CA THR A 34 3.54 4.51 6.74
C THR A 34 2.79 4.69 5.43
N VAL A 35 3.51 4.96 4.37
CA VAL A 35 2.93 5.13 3.04
C VAL A 35 3.42 3.99 2.15
N LEU A 36 2.47 3.25 1.59
CA LEU A 36 2.76 2.17 0.64
C LEU A 36 2.32 2.65 -0.73
N HIS A 37 3.18 2.56 -1.73
CA HIS A 37 2.75 2.94 -3.07
C HIS A 37 3.38 2.02 -4.10
N GLY A 38 2.63 1.77 -5.16
CA GLY A 38 3.10 0.92 -6.22
C GLY A 38 1.97 0.46 -7.12
N PRO A 39 2.31 -0.34 -8.13
CA PRO A 39 1.31 -0.85 -9.06
C PRO A 39 0.50 -1.98 -8.44
N ILE A 40 -0.80 -1.96 -8.67
CA ILE A 40 -1.70 -3.00 -8.23
C ILE A 40 -2.48 -3.47 -9.46
N PRO A 41 -2.42 -4.77 -9.78
CA PRO A 41 -2.94 -5.25 -11.06
C PRO A 41 -4.45 -5.14 -11.23
N ASP A 42 -5.22 -5.35 -10.15
CA ASP A 42 -6.67 -5.29 -10.28
C ASP A 42 -7.31 -5.00 -8.93
N GLN A 43 -8.63 -4.87 -8.94
CA GLN A 43 -9.40 -4.55 -7.75
C GLN A 43 -9.31 -5.66 -6.70
N ALA A 44 -9.26 -6.91 -7.14
CA ALA A 44 -9.16 -8.02 -6.20
C ALA A 44 -7.84 -7.98 -5.44
N ALA A 45 -6.76 -7.62 -6.13
CA ALA A 45 -5.46 -7.48 -5.49
C ALA A 45 -5.46 -6.34 -4.48
N LEU A 46 -6.12 -5.23 -4.81
CA LEU A 46 -6.25 -4.11 -3.88
C LEU A 46 -7.02 -4.53 -2.64
N ASN A 47 -8.15 -5.21 -2.82
CA ASN A 47 -8.95 -5.67 -1.70
C ASN A 47 -8.18 -6.64 -0.81
N GLY A 48 -7.41 -7.53 -1.42
CA GLY A 48 -6.57 -8.46 -0.68
C GLY A 48 -5.51 -7.75 0.15
N LEU A 49 -4.91 -6.72 -0.44
CA LEU A 49 -3.91 -5.92 0.25
C LEU A 49 -4.51 -5.22 1.46
N LEU A 50 -5.68 -4.60 1.28
CA LEU A 50 -6.35 -3.90 2.37
C LEU A 50 -6.75 -4.87 3.48
N ALA A 51 -7.23 -6.06 3.12
CA ALA A 51 -7.59 -7.07 4.10
C ALA A 51 -6.36 -7.51 4.91
N ARG A 52 -5.23 -7.64 4.23
CA ARG A 52 -3.99 -8.03 4.89
C ARG A 52 -3.57 -6.97 5.90
N LEU A 53 -3.69 -5.70 5.52
CA LEU A 53 -3.36 -4.60 6.43
C LEU A 53 -4.25 -4.64 7.66
N GLU A 54 -5.53 -4.95 7.49
CA GLU A 54 -6.44 -5.05 8.63
C GLU A 54 -6.05 -6.19 9.56
N LEU A 55 -5.65 -7.33 8.98
CA LEU A 55 -5.21 -8.47 9.79
C LEU A 55 -3.98 -8.14 10.61
N LEU A 56 -3.14 -7.25 10.11
CA LEU A 56 -1.94 -6.82 10.83
C LEU A 56 -2.25 -5.78 11.89
N GLY A 57 -3.50 -5.38 12.01
CA GLY A 57 -3.89 -4.37 12.97
C GLY A 57 -3.60 -2.95 12.53
N ALA A 58 -3.30 -2.77 11.24
CA ALA A 58 -3.00 -1.45 10.71
C ALA A 58 -4.28 -0.68 10.44
N GLU A 59 -4.23 0.62 10.65
CA GLU A 59 -5.35 1.48 10.38
C GLU A 59 -5.13 2.16 9.02
N VAL A 60 -5.96 1.81 8.04
CA VAL A 60 -5.88 2.44 6.73
C VAL A 60 -6.51 3.82 6.81
N VAL A 61 -5.70 4.84 6.58
CA VAL A 61 -6.14 6.23 6.68
C VAL A 61 -6.65 6.74 5.34
N GLU A 62 -5.96 6.37 4.27
CA GLU A 62 -6.32 6.88 2.96
C GLU A 62 -5.86 5.91 1.89
N VAL A 63 -6.68 5.76 0.84
CA VAL A 63 -6.32 5.02 -0.36
C VAL A 63 -6.52 5.97 -1.53
N ARG A 64 -5.46 6.21 -2.29
CA ARG A 64 -5.53 7.10 -3.44
C ARG A 64 -5.14 6.35 -4.69
N ARG A 65 -5.93 6.53 -5.73
CA ARG A 65 -5.60 6.02 -7.04
C ARG A 65 -4.84 7.10 -7.79
N LEU A 66 -3.63 6.78 -8.20
CA LEU A 66 -2.80 7.72 -8.92
C LEU A 66 -2.93 7.50 -10.42
N HIS A 67 -2.88 8.57 -11.18
CA HIS A 67 -2.95 8.48 -12.63
C HIS A 67 -1.60 8.03 -13.16
N GLY A 68 -1.62 6.87 -13.82
CA GLY A 68 -0.43 6.41 -14.50
C GLY A 68 0.71 6.09 -13.55
N ASP A 69 1.82 5.72 -14.14
CA ASP A 69 3.05 5.45 -13.41
C ASP A 69 3.73 6.78 -13.11
N PRO A 70 4.12 7.04 -11.84
CA PRO A 70 4.84 8.27 -11.52
C PRO A 70 6.12 8.48 -12.32
N ALA A 71 6.65 7.41 -12.89
CA ALA A 71 7.84 7.50 -13.72
C ALA A 71 7.57 8.09 -15.10
N GLU A 72 6.33 8.23 -15.47
CA GLU A 72 5.99 8.79 -16.78
C GLU A 72 6.05 10.30 -16.79
#